data_5e9072eaab4150f692982568df7efb1b
#
_entry.id   5e9072eaab4150f692982568df7efb1b
#
_cell.length_a   1.000
_cell.length_b   1.000
_cell.length_c   1.000
_cell.angle_alpha   90.00
_cell.angle_beta   90.00
_cell.angle_gamma   90.00
#
_symmetry.space_group_name_H-M   'P 1'
#
loop_
_entity.id
_entity.type
_entity.pdbx_description
1 polymer ?
#
loop_
_entity_poly.entity_id
_entity_poly.type
_entity_poly.pdbx_seq_one_letter_code
_entity_poly.pdbx_strand_id
1 'polypeptide(L)'
;PEFEKQMRRKVHYVIKPQYLWSNISEMARTQNGELLQTLEEGFRYIENESFESTFQGLFSEINLNSEKLGRTASDRNKKLCTIIQKIAEGIARFSTDTDILGDAYEYLIGQFAAGSGKKAGEFYTPQQLSTILSKIVILDSQDPALGEKNKLDRVLDFACGSGSLLLN
;
A
#
# COMPACT_ATOMS: atom_id res chain seq x y z
N PRO A 1 -10.91 14.56 -20.60
CA PRO A 1 -12.18 13.82 -20.63
C PRO A 1 -12.05 12.44 -21.29
N GLU A 2 -11.61 12.31 -22.56
CA GLU A 2 -11.53 11.00 -23.26
C GLU A 2 -10.34 10.18 -22.75
N PHE A 3 -9.19 10.79 -22.54
CA PHE A 3 -7.99 10.17 -21.96
C PHE A 3 -8.27 9.64 -20.56
N GLU A 4 -8.95 10.40 -19.70
CA GLU A 4 -9.34 9.94 -18.35
C GLU A 4 -10.28 8.73 -18.41
N LYS A 5 -11.24 8.71 -19.33
CA LYS A 5 -12.12 7.54 -19.53
C LYS A 5 -11.35 6.31 -19.98
N GLN A 6 -10.38 6.47 -20.87
CA GLN A 6 -9.53 5.37 -21.34
C GLN A 6 -8.63 4.85 -20.21
N MET A 7 -8.04 5.75 -19.41
CA MET A 7 -7.21 5.38 -18.27
C MET A 7 -8.02 4.67 -17.18
N ARG A 8 -9.23 5.15 -16.84
CA ARG A 8 -10.13 4.47 -15.90
C ARG A 8 -10.44 3.03 -16.31
N ARG A 9 -10.65 2.78 -17.62
CA ARG A 9 -10.90 1.42 -18.13
C ARG A 9 -9.67 0.53 -18.11
N LYS A 10 -8.48 1.10 -18.20
CA LYS A 10 -7.22 0.36 -18.34
C LYS A 10 -6.54 0.04 -17.01
N VAL A 11 -6.59 0.98 -16.07
CA VAL A 11 -5.88 0.90 -14.78
C VAL A 11 -6.83 0.99 -13.58
N HIS A 12 -8.13 1.06 -13.81
CA HIS A 12 -9.20 1.13 -12.81
C HIS A 12 -9.23 2.37 -11.92
N TYR A 13 -8.23 3.25 -11.97
CA TYR A 13 -8.20 4.50 -11.21
C TYR A 13 -7.63 5.64 -12.03
N VAL A 14 -7.97 6.88 -11.62
CA VAL A 14 -7.38 8.12 -12.15
C VAL A 14 -7.06 9.04 -10.98
N ILE A 15 -5.83 9.54 -10.96
CA ILE A 15 -5.38 10.51 -9.95
C ILE A 15 -5.03 11.81 -10.70
N LYS A 16 -5.61 12.93 -10.26
CA LYS A 16 -5.24 14.24 -10.80
C LYS A 16 -3.81 14.63 -10.41
N PRO A 17 -3.12 15.43 -11.25
CA PRO A 17 -1.73 15.84 -10.99
C PRO A 17 -1.51 16.44 -9.59
N GLN A 18 -2.44 17.24 -9.07
CA GLN A 18 -2.33 17.85 -7.75
C GLN A 18 -2.33 16.85 -6.60
N TYR A 19 -2.87 15.63 -6.80
CA TYR A 19 -2.92 14.57 -5.78
C TYR A 19 -1.81 13.52 -5.94
N LEU A 20 -0.93 13.67 -6.93
CA LEU A 20 0.21 12.78 -7.11
C LEU A 20 1.21 12.92 -5.96
N TRP A 21 1.88 11.83 -5.64
CA TRP A 21 2.88 11.78 -4.57
C TRP A 21 3.95 12.87 -4.71
N SER A 22 4.41 13.17 -5.92
CA SER A 22 5.38 14.24 -6.18
C SER A 22 4.90 15.61 -5.69
N ASN A 23 3.62 15.94 -5.91
CA ASN A 23 3.03 17.19 -5.43
C ASN A 23 2.80 17.18 -3.93
N ILE A 24 2.25 16.08 -3.39
CA ILE A 24 1.99 15.94 -1.96
C ILE A 24 3.30 16.02 -1.15
N SER A 25 4.36 15.36 -1.61
CA SER A 25 5.67 15.41 -0.95
C SER A 25 6.30 16.80 -1.01
N GLU A 26 6.13 17.51 -2.12
CA GLU A 26 6.60 18.90 -2.25
C GLU A 26 5.80 19.86 -1.36
N MET A 27 4.48 19.72 -1.28
CA MET A 27 3.66 20.48 -0.33
C MET A 27 4.09 20.23 1.12
N ALA A 28 4.40 18.99 1.46
CA ALA A 28 4.90 18.65 2.79
C ALA A 28 6.29 19.28 3.04
N ARG A 29 7.19 19.22 2.07
CA ARG A 29 8.55 19.80 2.15
C ARG A 29 8.50 21.31 2.38
N THR A 30 7.58 22.00 1.72
CA THR A 30 7.39 23.46 1.83
C THR A 30 6.49 23.86 3.01
N GLN A 31 6.05 22.92 3.82
CA GLN A 31 5.10 23.16 4.94
C GLN A 31 3.83 23.88 4.49
N ASN A 32 3.31 23.54 3.30
CA ASN A 32 2.12 24.18 2.73
C ASN A 32 0.91 23.99 3.65
N GLY A 33 0.22 25.09 3.97
CA GLY A 33 -0.93 25.09 4.88
C GLY A 33 -2.17 24.36 4.36
N GLU A 34 -2.23 24.08 3.05
CA GLU A 34 -3.36 23.42 2.39
C GLU A 34 -3.17 21.90 2.24
N LEU A 35 -2.07 21.33 2.72
CA LEU A 35 -1.76 19.90 2.54
C LEU A 35 -2.88 19.00 3.09
N LEU A 36 -3.38 19.27 4.29
CA LEU A 36 -4.47 18.51 4.91
C LEU A 36 -5.71 18.47 4.01
N GLN A 37 -6.13 19.65 3.51
CA GLN A 37 -7.28 19.76 2.63
C GLN A 37 -7.04 19.04 1.30
N THR A 38 -5.86 19.21 0.71
CA THR A 38 -5.48 18.53 -0.55
C THR A 38 -5.51 17.01 -0.42
N LEU A 39 -5.07 16.47 0.73
CA LEU A 39 -5.15 15.03 0.99
C LEU A 39 -6.62 14.55 1.11
N GLU A 40 -7.46 15.27 1.84
CA GLU A 40 -8.88 14.92 1.97
C GLU A 40 -9.59 14.95 0.60
N GLU A 41 -9.33 15.96 -0.19
CA GLU A 41 -9.87 16.07 -1.55
C GLU A 41 -9.36 14.95 -2.45
N GLY A 42 -8.08 14.61 -2.35
CA GLY A 42 -7.46 13.53 -3.10
C GLY A 42 -8.06 12.16 -2.76
N PHE A 43 -8.27 11.85 -1.50
CA PHE A 43 -8.91 10.63 -1.06
C PHE A 43 -10.34 10.52 -1.58
N ARG A 44 -11.14 11.56 -1.43
CA ARG A 44 -12.51 11.62 -1.99
C ARG A 44 -12.50 11.49 -3.50
N TYR A 45 -11.55 12.13 -4.18
CA TYR A 45 -11.44 12.03 -5.63
C TYR A 45 -11.15 10.60 -6.08
N ILE A 46 -10.22 9.90 -5.44
CA ILE A 46 -9.89 8.51 -5.76
C ILE A 46 -11.11 7.61 -5.55
N GLU A 47 -11.81 7.73 -4.43
CA GLU A 47 -12.99 6.91 -4.12
C GLU A 47 -14.15 7.16 -5.10
N ASN A 48 -14.42 8.41 -5.46
CA ASN A 48 -15.61 8.77 -6.25
C ASN A 48 -15.38 8.67 -7.76
N GLU A 49 -14.16 8.90 -8.21
CA GLU A 49 -13.86 9.02 -9.64
C GLU A 49 -13.17 7.76 -10.21
N SER A 50 -12.78 6.81 -9.38
CA SER A 50 -12.25 5.54 -9.83
C SER A 50 -13.35 4.63 -10.38
N PHE A 51 -12.94 3.61 -11.16
CA PHE A 51 -13.88 2.74 -11.86
C PHE A 51 -14.63 1.83 -10.88
N GLU A 52 -15.98 1.88 -10.94
CA GLU A 52 -16.91 1.09 -10.12
C GLU A 52 -16.69 1.28 -8.59
N SER A 53 -17.22 0.36 -7.80
CA SER A 53 -17.12 0.37 -6.33
C SER A 53 -15.76 -0.13 -5.79
N THR A 54 -14.78 -0.38 -6.64
CA THR A 54 -13.49 -0.99 -6.26
C THR A 54 -12.73 -0.18 -5.20
N PHE A 55 -12.82 1.15 -5.27
CA PHE A 55 -12.13 2.06 -4.34
C PHE A 55 -13.06 2.73 -3.33
N GLN A 56 -14.35 2.40 -3.36
CA GLN A 56 -15.32 2.98 -2.43
C GLN A 56 -15.01 2.54 -1.00
N GLY A 57 -14.84 3.52 -0.11
CA GLY A 57 -14.51 3.27 1.29
C GLY A 57 -13.05 2.91 1.56
N LEU A 58 -12.16 2.98 0.55
CA LEU A 58 -10.72 2.67 0.72
C LEU A 58 -10.08 3.49 1.85
N PHE A 59 -10.46 4.76 1.98
CA PHE A 59 -9.92 5.67 2.98
C PHE A 59 -10.86 5.90 4.17
N SER A 60 -11.92 5.09 4.32
CA SER A 60 -12.95 5.29 5.37
C SER A 60 -12.40 5.24 6.79
N GLU A 61 -11.34 4.47 7.02
CA GLU A 61 -10.69 4.36 8.34
C GLU A 61 -9.64 5.46 8.58
N ILE A 62 -9.29 6.25 7.57
CA ILE A 62 -8.30 7.32 7.68
C ILE A 62 -8.99 8.61 8.11
N ASN A 63 -8.84 8.98 9.38
CA ASN A 63 -9.38 10.22 9.92
C ASN A 63 -8.27 11.28 10.04
N LEU A 64 -8.13 12.12 9.01
CA LEU A 64 -7.19 13.24 8.99
C LEU A 64 -7.56 14.37 9.98
N ASN A 65 -8.81 14.37 10.48
CA ASN A 65 -9.28 15.32 11.47
C ASN A 65 -9.16 14.83 12.92
N SER A 66 -8.51 13.70 13.14
CA SER A 66 -8.29 13.14 14.47
C SER A 66 -7.50 14.09 15.38
N GLU A 67 -7.92 14.25 16.62
CA GLU A 67 -7.19 14.99 17.66
C GLU A 67 -5.81 14.38 17.96
N LYS A 68 -5.59 13.10 17.64
CA LYS A 68 -4.28 12.44 17.74
C LYS A 68 -3.24 13.05 16.81
N LEU A 69 -3.66 13.67 15.71
CA LEU A 69 -2.80 14.40 14.79
C LEU A 69 -2.54 15.84 15.27
N GLY A 70 -3.48 16.43 15.99
CA GLY A 70 -3.36 17.79 16.52
C GLY A 70 -4.72 18.38 16.89
N ARG A 71 -4.74 19.34 17.82
CA ARG A 71 -5.98 19.96 18.29
C ARG A 71 -6.57 20.91 17.25
N THR A 72 -5.74 21.66 16.55
CA THR A 72 -6.18 22.58 15.49
C THR A 72 -5.91 22.03 14.10
N ALA A 73 -6.59 22.55 13.08
CA ALA A 73 -6.31 22.19 11.68
C ALA A 73 -4.84 22.48 11.30
N SER A 74 -4.29 23.60 11.81
CA SER A 74 -2.89 23.95 11.60
C SER A 74 -1.93 22.94 12.21
N ASP A 75 -2.21 22.46 13.43
CA ASP A 75 -1.37 21.46 14.10
C ASP A 75 -1.43 20.13 13.35
N ARG A 76 -2.62 19.71 12.92
CA ARG A 76 -2.80 18.50 12.10
C ARG A 76 -2.04 18.60 10.79
N ASN A 77 -2.14 19.73 10.10
CA ASN A 77 -1.43 19.96 8.85
C ASN A 77 0.10 19.87 9.03
N LYS A 78 0.66 20.52 10.05
CA LYS A 78 2.09 20.42 10.39
C LYS A 78 2.54 19.00 10.70
N LYS A 79 1.72 18.26 11.44
CA LYS A 79 2.00 16.86 11.77
C LYS A 79 2.01 15.99 10.51
N LEU A 80 1.03 16.19 9.60
CA LEU A 80 0.97 15.50 8.31
C LEU A 80 2.17 15.85 7.44
N CYS A 81 2.58 17.11 7.35
CA CYS A 81 3.80 17.50 6.65
C CYS A 81 5.01 16.71 7.17
N THR A 82 5.16 16.61 8.49
CA THR A 82 6.27 15.87 9.10
C THR A 82 6.22 14.37 8.76
N ILE A 83 5.04 13.76 8.83
CA ILE A 83 4.86 12.34 8.51
C ILE A 83 5.21 12.07 7.04
N ILE A 84 4.68 12.88 6.12
CA ILE A 84 4.91 12.72 4.68
C ILE A 84 6.39 12.93 4.33
N GLN A 85 7.07 13.90 4.96
CA GLN A 85 8.51 14.09 4.78
C GLN A 85 9.30 12.84 5.22
N LYS A 86 8.95 12.25 6.37
CA LYS A 86 9.60 11.02 6.84
C LYS A 86 9.37 9.84 5.89
N ILE A 87 8.16 9.71 5.35
CA ILE A 87 7.86 8.71 4.33
C ILE A 87 8.69 8.96 3.07
N ALA A 88 8.76 10.21 2.60
CA ALA A 88 9.54 10.57 1.41
C ALA A 88 11.04 10.30 1.59
N GLU A 89 11.61 10.64 2.76
CA GLU A 89 13.00 10.32 3.11
C GLU A 89 13.24 8.80 3.13
N GLY A 90 12.27 8.04 3.67
CA GLY A 90 12.31 6.58 3.68
C GLY A 90 12.33 6.02 2.26
N ILE A 91 11.33 6.37 1.44
CA ILE A 91 11.20 5.89 0.05
C ILE A 91 12.46 6.22 -0.77
N ALA A 92 13.05 7.41 -0.59
CA ALA A 92 14.25 7.82 -1.32
C ALA A 92 15.50 6.99 -0.98
N ARG A 93 15.52 6.29 0.15
CA ARG A 93 16.66 5.44 0.57
C ARG A 93 16.54 4.01 0.08
N PHE A 94 15.40 3.61 -0.41
CA PHE A 94 15.18 2.25 -0.89
C PHE A 94 15.65 2.06 -2.33
N SER A 95 16.23 0.90 -2.61
CA SER A 95 16.54 0.47 -3.98
C SER A 95 15.25 0.15 -4.74
N THR A 96 15.22 0.44 -6.04
CA THR A 96 14.09 0.12 -6.92
C THR A 96 13.95 -1.38 -7.19
N ASP A 97 14.90 -2.20 -6.76
CA ASP A 97 14.96 -3.64 -7.04
C ASP A 97 14.29 -4.52 -5.96
N THR A 98 13.69 -3.89 -4.92
CA THR A 98 13.07 -4.62 -3.80
C THR A 98 11.59 -4.26 -3.71
N ASP A 99 10.73 -5.20 -3.33
CA ASP A 99 9.33 -4.94 -3.00
C ASP A 99 9.20 -4.18 -1.67
N ILE A 100 9.46 -2.89 -1.74
CA ILE A 100 9.48 -1.99 -0.57
C ILE A 100 8.09 -1.87 0.07
N LEU A 101 7.03 -1.90 -0.75
CA LEU A 101 5.66 -1.80 -0.24
C LEU A 101 5.27 -3.06 0.51
N GLY A 102 5.66 -4.22 0.01
CA GLY A 102 5.49 -5.51 0.69
C GLY A 102 6.24 -5.53 2.03
N ASP A 103 7.51 -5.18 2.03
CA ASP A 103 8.34 -5.13 3.24
C ASP A 103 7.80 -4.12 4.28
N ALA A 104 7.38 -2.94 3.84
CA ALA A 104 6.78 -1.94 4.73
C ALA A 104 5.45 -2.42 5.31
N TYR A 105 4.63 -3.09 4.52
CA TYR A 105 3.38 -3.68 4.96
C TYR A 105 3.60 -4.77 6.02
N GLU A 106 4.52 -5.70 5.78
CA GLU A 106 4.89 -6.73 6.75
C GLU A 106 5.43 -6.14 8.05
N TYR A 107 6.30 -5.13 7.95
CA TYR A 107 6.80 -4.42 9.12
C TYR A 107 5.68 -3.79 9.95
N LEU A 108 4.74 -3.10 9.30
CA LEU A 108 3.59 -2.48 9.98
C LEU A 108 2.69 -3.51 10.64
N ILE A 109 2.37 -4.62 9.98
CA ILE A 109 1.60 -5.71 10.56
C ILE A 109 2.31 -6.26 11.79
N GLY A 110 3.63 -6.47 11.73
CA GLY A 110 4.43 -6.90 12.87
C GLY A 110 4.34 -5.93 14.05
N GLN A 111 4.37 -4.62 13.81
CA GLN A 111 4.23 -3.60 14.85
C GLN A 111 2.82 -3.59 15.46
N PHE A 112 1.77 -3.72 14.64
CA PHE A 112 0.39 -3.80 15.13
C PHE A 112 0.15 -5.08 15.96
N ALA A 113 0.69 -6.21 15.52
CA ALA A 113 0.62 -7.46 16.23
C ALA A 113 1.29 -7.36 17.62
N ALA A 114 2.48 -6.77 17.70
CA ALA A 114 3.18 -6.52 18.95
C ALA A 114 2.39 -5.61 19.91
N GLY A 115 1.78 -4.54 19.37
CA GLY A 115 0.94 -3.61 20.14
C GLY A 115 -0.38 -4.22 20.64
N SER A 116 -0.90 -5.25 19.98
CA SER A 116 -2.15 -5.93 20.36
C SER A 116 -1.94 -7.11 21.33
N GLY A 117 -0.70 -7.42 21.69
CA GLY A 117 -0.33 -8.56 22.52
C GLY A 117 -0.47 -9.93 21.83
N LYS A 118 -0.74 -9.95 20.53
CA LYS A 118 -0.81 -11.14 19.70
C LYS A 118 0.52 -11.41 19.02
N LYS A 119 0.81 -12.70 18.73
CA LYS A 119 2.03 -13.06 18.00
C LYS A 119 1.90 -12.67 16.51
N ALA A 120 2.98 -12.14 15.92
CA ALA A 120 2.99 -11.72 14.52
C ALA A 120 2.53 -12.83 13.54
N GLY A 121 2.88 -14.10 13.79
CA GLY A 121 2.48 -15.22 12.96
C GLY A 121 0.97 -15.54 12.93
N GLU A 122 0.16 -14.87 13.77
CA GLU A 122 -1.32 -14.96 13.69
C GLU A 122 -1.90 -14.05 12.59
N PHE A 123 -1.08 -13.18 12.00
CA PHE A 123 -1.52 -12.16 11.04
C PHE A 123 -0.94 -12.34 9.64
N TYR A 124 0.26 -12.86 9.53
CA TYR A 124 0.93 -13.02 8.24
C TYR A 124 2.00 -14.11 8.27
N THR A 125 2.33 -14.63 7.10
CA THR A 125 3.44 -15.55 6.90
C THR A 125 4.71 -14.74 6.60
N PRO A 126 5.81 -14.91 7.38
CA PRO A 126 7.07 -14.22 7.08
C PRO A 126 7.55 -14.45 5.64
N GLN A 127 8.09 -13.40 5.00
CA GLN A 127 8.50 -13.42 3.60
C GLN A 127 9.43 -14.60 3.25
N GLN A 128 10.41 -14.88 4.10
CA GLN A 128 11.35 -15.98 3.87
C GLN A 128 10.64 -17.35 3.84
N LEU A 129 9.67 -17.54 4.73
CA LEU A 129 8.88 -18.77 4.77
C LEU A 129 7.94 -18.86 3.56
N SER A 130 7.30 -17.76 3.21
CA SER A 130 6.43 -17.65 2.04
C SER A 130 7.20 -18.01 0.76
N THR A 131 8.40 -17.45 0.57
CA THR A 131 9.27 -17.75 -0.57
C THR A 131 9.66 -19.24 -0.62
N ILE A 132 10.01 -19.85 0.52
CA ILE A 132 10.35 -21.28 0.57
C ILE A 132 9.13 -22.13 0.20
N LEU A 133 7.97 -21.84 0.77
CA LEU A 133 6.73 -22.58 0.51
C LEU A 133 6.29 -22.44 -0.96
N SER A 134 6.34 -21.25 -1.51
CA SER A 134 6.02 -21.00 -2.93
C SER A 134 6.93 -21.80 -3.86
N LYS A 135 8.25 -21.78 -3.60
CA LYS A 135 9.21 -22.59 -4.38
C LYS A 135 8.94 -24.10 -4.28
N ILE A 136 8.57 -24.61 -3.11
CA ILE A 136 8.20 -26.02 -2.94
C ILE A 136 6.96 -26.34 -3.76
N VAL A 137 5.96 -25.47 -3.77
CA VAL A 137 4.69 -25.69 -4.51
C VAL A 137 4.89 -25.68 -6.02
N ILE A 138 5.76 -24.81 -6.53
CA ILE A 138 6.03 -24.73 -7.99
C ILE A 138 7.02 -25.77 -8.49
N LEU A 139 7.77 -26.44 -7.60
CA LEU A 139 8.56 -27.62 -8.01
C LEU A 139 7.62 -28.71 -8.51
N ASP A 140 8.02 -29.39 -9.57
CA ASP A 140 7.34 -30.62 -9.97
C ASP A 140 7.69 -31.71 -8.95
N SER A 141 6.84 -31.85 -7.94
CA SER A 141 7.06 -32.79 -6.84
C SER A 141 7.00 -34.26 -7.27
N GLN A 142 6.47 -34.54 -8.47
CA GLN A 142 6.43 -35.90 -9.03
C GLN A 142 7.71 -36.22 -9.81
N ASP A 143 8.36 -35.21 -10.38
CA ASP A 143 9.65 -35.35 -11.03
C ASP A 143 10.53 -34.10 -10.78
N PRO A 144 11.30 -34.10 -9.69
CA PRO A 144 12.19 -32.99 -9.35
C PRO A 144 13.23 -32.66 -10.44
N ALA A 145 13.51 -33.58 -11.36
CA ALA A 145 14.41 -33.34 -12.47
C ALA A 145 13.85 -32.36 -13.52
N LEU A 146 12.54 -32.12 -13.52
CA LEU A 146 11.91 -31.11 -14.36
C LEU A 146 12.07 -29.68 -13.87
N GLY A 147 12.51 -29.49 -12.62
CA GLY A 147 12.76 -28.17 -12.03
C GLY A 147 11.51 -27.36 -11.74
N GLU A 148 11.66 -26.06 -11.65
CA GLU A 148 10.57 -25.13 -11.38
C GLU A 148 9.65 -24.95 -12.60
N LYS A 149 8.34 -24.83 -12.36
CA LYS A 149 7.38 -24.51 -13.41
C LYS A 149 7.51 -23.06 -13.83
N ASN A 150 7.61 -22.82 -15.14
CA ASN A 150 7.72 -21.48 -15.71
C ASN A 150 6.37 -20.73 -15.75
N LYS A 151 5.26 -21.45 -15.60
CA LYS A 151 3.90 -20.92 -15.67
C LYS A 151 2.93 -21.79 -14.89
N LEU A 152 2.08 -21.13 -14.11
CA LEU A 152 0.94 -21.74 -13.44
C LEU A 152 -0.36 -21.30 -14.13
N ASP A 153 -1.22 -22.26 -14.48
CA ASP A 153 -2.50 -21.95 -15.14
C ASP A 153 -3.55 -21.47 -14.15
N ARG A 154 -3.55 -22.02 -12.94
CA ARG A 154 -4.46 -21.63 -11.86
C ARG A 154 -3.77 -21.78 -10.53
N VAL A 155 -3.98 -20.80 -9.65
CA VAL A 155 -3.50 -20.81 -8.26
C VAL A 155 -4.68 -20.55 -7.36
N LEU A 156 -4.82 -21.32 -6.29
CA LEU A 156 -5.82 -21.13 -5.25
C LEU A 156 -5.14 -21.18 -3.90
N ASP A 157 -5.29 -20.11 -3.15
CA ASP A 157 -4.98 -20.07 -1.72
C ASP A 157 -6.27 -19.82 -0.95
N PHE A 158 -6.79 -20.83 -0.28
CA PHE A 158 -8.04 -20.77 0.47
C PHE A 158 -7.88 -20.11 1.86
N ALA A 159 -6.68 -19.73 2.23
CA ALA A 159 -6.33 -19.07 3.48
C ALA A 159 -5.32 -17.93 3.24
N CYS A 160 -5.48 -17.18 2.14
CA CYS A 160 -4.48 -16.28 1.59
C CYS A 160 -3.98 -15.20 2.57
N GLY A 161 -4.78 -14.78 3.55
CA GLY A 161 -4.41 -13.72 4.48
C GLY A 161 -3.98 -12.45 3.76
N SER A 162 -2.70 -12.08 3.88
CA SER A 162 -2.09 -10.95 3.18
C SER A 162 -1.75 -11.24 1.70
N GLY A 163 -1.92 -12.48 1.24
CA GLY A 163 -1.53 -12.90 -0.11
C GLY A 163 -0.04 -13.21 -0.28
N SER A 164 0.73 -13.28 0.79
CA SER A 164 2.20 -13.47 0.72
C SER A 164 2.63 -14.68 -0.08
N LEU A 165 1.87 -15.79 -0.05
CA LEU A 165 2.16 -16.99 -0.84
C LEU A 165 1.88 -16.80 -2.33
N LEU A 166 0.86 -16.01 -2.68
CA LEU A 166 0.44 -15.77 -4.06
C LEU A 166 1.34 -14.76 -4.78
N LEU A 167 2.04 -13.90 -4.02
CA LEU A 167 2.86 -12.80 -4.54
C LEU A 167 4.34 -13.16 -4.68
N ASN A 168 4.75 -14.38 -4.27
CA ASN A 168 6.12 -14.87 -4.38
C ASN A 168 6.31 -15.81 -5.60
#